data_564a09c7e6a4062352e3e3c99022dc46
#
_entry.id   564a09c7e6a4062352e3e3c99022dc46
#
_cell.length_a   1.000
_cell.length_b   1.000
_cell.length_c   1.000
_cell.angle_alpha   90.00
_cell.angle_beta   90.00
_cell.angle_gamma   90.00
#
_symmetry.space_group_name_H-M   'P 1'
#
loop_
_entity.id
_entity.type
_entity.pdbx_description
1 polymer ?
#
loop_
_entity_poly.entity_id
_entity_poly.type
_entity_poly.pdbx_seq_one_letter_code
_entity_poly.pdbx_strand_id
1 'polypeptide(L)'
;MRLEQNHGSALQRGEPMPRLGVPYSGGPMERILVVEDDRAVQKALKRLFEAEGFAVEISADGKSALQAYRATIPSAVVLDLRLPAMSGRDVCREIKLQAPTIPVIVLSAASDVSDKVLLLELGADDYVTKPFSPRELLARVRAALRRSTRSATSDVNGFDGISVDFTKMEVTRDGQTIGLTAQEFKTLKFMMRNAERVISRDELLNEVWGYQNYPSTRTVDNHILKLRQKLEKDPANPVHFRTVHGVGYKFVP
;
A
#
# COMPACT_ATOMS: atom_id res chain seq x y z
N MET A 1 75.72 11.72 1.76
CA MET A 1 76.13 11.23 0.41
C MET A 1 74.86 10.46 -0.15
N ARG A 2 74.27 11.08 -1.23
CA ARG A 2 73.23 10.51 -2.18
C ARG A 2 72.09 9.72 -1.58
N LEU A 3 70.86 10.27 -1.54
CA LEU A 3 69.92 10.51 -2.65
C LEU A 3 69.70 9.28 -3.55
N GLU A 4 68.57 8.72 -3.52
CA GLU A 4 67.78 8.47 -4.74
C GLU A 4 66.28 8.30 -4.44
N GLN A 5 65.53 9.13 -5.15
CA GLN A 5 64.12 9.14 -5.27
C GLN A 5 63.66 7.94 -6.12
N ASN A 6 62.55 7.31 -5.81
CA ASN A 6 61.82 6.58 -6.83
C ASN A 6 60.32 6.84 -6.70
N HIS A 7 59.82 7.62 -7.64
CA HIS A 7 58.40 7.82 -7.91
C HIS A 7 57.90 6.59 -8.65
N GLY A 8 56.93 5.90 -8.06
CA GLY A 8 56.19 4.83 -8.71
C GLY A 8 54.70 5.09 -8.55
N SER A 9 54.10 5.77 -9.53
CA SER A 9 52.67 5.97 -9.64
C SER A 9 51.98 4.61 -9.91
N ALA A 10 51.29 4.07 -8.94
CA ALA A 10 50.33 2.98 -9.14
C ALA A 10 48.92 3.55 -9.35
N LEU A 11 48.49 3.54 -10.60
CA LEU A 11 47.12 3.74 -11.00
C LEU A 11 46.26 2.69 -10.31
N GLN A 12 45.54 3.10 -9.28
CA GLN A 12 44.49 2.29 -8.69
C GLN A 12 43.36 2.13 -9.71
N ARG A 13 43.24 0.90 -10.23
CA ARG A 13 42.10 0.46 -11.03
C ARG A 13 40.89 0.55 -10.15
N GLY A 14 39.88 1.33 -10.60
CA GLY A 14 38.60 1.45 -9.92
C GLY A 14 37.94 0.09 -9.75
N GLU A 15 37.71 -0.29 -8.51
CA GLU A 15 36.86 -1.41 -8.18
C GLU A 15 35.41 -1.10 -8.65
N PRO A 16 34.73 -2.05 -9.28
CA PRO A 16 33.36 -1.83 -9.65
C PRO A 16 32.50 -1.72 -8.36
N MET A 17 31.74 -0.63 -8.26
CA MET A 17 30.76 -0.42 -7.21
C MET A 17 29.89 -1.67 -7.03
N PRO A 18 29.62 -2.11 -5.80
CA PRO A 18 28.79 -3.27 -5.56
C PRO A 18 27.37 -3.00 -6.12
N ARG A 19 26.94 -3.87 -7.01
CA ARG A 19 25.55 -3.91 -7.48
C ARG A 19 24.66 -4.16 -6.25
N LEU A 20 23.82 -3.20 -5.91
CA LEU A 20 22.74 -3.35 -4.96
C LEU A 20 21.67 -4.27 -5.59
N GLY A 21 21.97 -5.55 -5.62
CA GLY A 21 21.08 -6.62 -6.01
C GLY A 21 21.16 -7.66 -4.91
N VAL A 22 20.34 -7.49 -3.85
CA VAL A 22 20.03 -8.62 -2.96
C VAL A 22 19.18 -9.57 -3.79
N PRO A 23 19.63 -10.82 -4.07
CA PRO A 23 18.76 -11.78 -4.73
C PRO A 23 17.60 -12.07 -3.78
N TYR A 24 16.39 -11.84 -4.26
CA TYR A 24 15.16 -12.23 -3.59
C TYR A 24 15.19 -13.73 -3.34
N SER A 25 15.31 -14.13 -2.09
CA SER A 25 15.34 -15.53 -1.67
C SER A 25 13.98 -16.18 -1.92
N GLY A 26 13.90 -17.07 -2.91
CA GLY A 26 13.08 -18.30 -2.96
C GLY A 26 11.59 -18.28 -2.66
N GLY A 27 10.87 -17.16 -2.82
CA GLY A 27 9.40 -17.12 -2.84
C GLY A 27 8.85 -17.29 -4.27
N PRO A 28 7.56 -17.60 -4.46
CA PRO A 28 6.95 -17.62 -5.77
C PRO A 28 7.14 -16.26 -6.45
N MET A 29 7.54 -16.28 -7.74
CA MET A 29 7.83 -15.09 -8.51
C MET A 29 6.58 -14.17 -8.55
N GLU A 30 6.69 -12.96 -8.01
CA GLU A 30 5.58 -11.99 -8.01
C GLU A 30 5.21 -11.62 -9.44
N ARG A 31 3.91 -11.69 -9.76
CA ARG A 31 3.38 -11.41 -11.11
C ARG A 31 2.75 -10.03 -11.15
N ILE A 32 3.09 -9.25 -12.17
CA ILE A 32 2.47 -7.96 -12.45
C ILE A 32 1.64 -8.06 -13.73
N LEU A 33 0.35 -7.72 -13.64
CA LEU A 33 -0.51 -7.51 -14.81
C LEU A 33 -0.39 -6.05 -15.24
N VAL A 34 0.09 -5.83 -16.47
CA VAL A 34 0.17 -4.51 -17.09
C VAL A 34 -0.94 -4.38 -18.12
N VAL A 35 -1.81 -3.39 -17.95
CA VAL A 35 -2.94 -3.10 -18.85
C VAL A 35 -2.69 -1.74 -19.49
N GLU A 36 -2.34 -1.77 -20.77
CA GLU A 36 -1.91 -0.59 -21.54
C GLU A 36 -2.12 -0.88 -23.02
N ASP A 37 -2.65 0.03 -23.81
CA ASP A 37 -2.92 -0.19 -25.22
C ASP A 37 -1.73 0.20 -26.12
N ASP A 38 -0.88 1.13 -25.68
CA ASP A 38 0.32 1.53 -26.43
C ASP A 38 1.41 0.45 -26.36
N ARG A 39 1.74 -0.12 -27.52
CA ARG A 39 2.76 -1.17 -27.64
C ARG A 39 4.16 -0.75 -27.20
N ALA A 40 4.52 0.53 -27.35
CA ALA A 40 5.83 1.03 -26.95
C ALA A 40 5.92 1.10 -25.42
N VAL A 41 4.85 1.58 -24.77
CA VAL A 41 4.73 1.62 -23.30
C VAL A 41 4.67 0.21 -22.73
N GLN A 42 3.87 -0.71 -23.29
CA GLN A 42 3.85 -2.13 -22.91
C GLN A 42 5.25 -2.74 -22.89
N LYS A 43 6.00 -2.54 -23.98
CA LYS A 43 7.36 -3.08 -24.13
C LYS A 43 8.34 -2.49 -23.12
N ALA A 44 8.21 -1.18 -22.84
CA ALA A 44 9.05 -0.51 -21.85
C ALA A 44 8.74 -1.00 -20.41
N LEU A 45 7.46 -1.11 -20.05
CA LEU A 45 7.02 -1.61 -18.75
C LEU A 45 7.39 -3.08 -18.54
N LYS A 46 7.20 -3.91 -19.58
CA LYS A 46 7.61 -5.32 -19.52
C LYS A 46 9.09 -5.45 -19.21
N ARG A 47 9.95 -4.76 -19.96
CA ARG A 47 11.40 -4.76 -19.72
C ARG A 47 11.77 -4.25 -18.34
N LEU A 48 11.10 -3.18 -17.88
CA LEU A 48 11.34 -2.60 -16.56
C LEU A 48 11.10 -3.64 -15.45
N PHE A 49 9.93 -4.27 -15.46
CA PHE A 49 9.55 -5.18 -14.38
C PHE A 49 10.27 -6.53 -14.47
N GLU A 50 10.50 -7.07 -15.67
CA GLU A 50 11.27 -8.30 -15.85
C GLU A 50 12.73 -8.14 -15.41
N ALA A 51 13.36 -6.98 -15.66
CA ALA A 51 14.71 -6.68 -15.18
C ALA A 51 14.81 -6.63 -13.64
N GLU A 52 13.69 -6.42 -12.97
CA GLU A 52 13.57 -6.36 -11.51
C GLU A 52 13.08 -7.69 -10.89
N GLY A 53 12.96 -8.74 -11.71
CA GLY A 53 12.64 -10.10 -11.27
C GLY A 53 11.15 -10.42 -11.17
N PHE A 54 10.26 -9.59 -11.72
CA PHE A 54 8.83 -9.86 -11.77
C PHE A 54 8.45 -10.69 -13.00
N ALA A 55 7.45 -11.57 -12.85
CA ALA A 55 6.75 -12.12 -14.01
C ALA A 55 5.77 -11.07 -14.54
N VAL A 56 5.74 -10.82 -15.84
CA VAL A 56 4.91 -9.76 -16.44
C VAL A 56 3.94 -10.33 -17.45
N GLU A 57 2.65 -10.06 -17.22
CA GLU A 57 1.58 -10.33 -18.17
C GLU A 57 1.07 -9.00 -18.75
N ILE A 58 0.87 -8.95 -20.07
CA ILE A 58 0.42 -7.74 -20.78
C ILE A 58 -0.98 -7.95 -21.33
N SER A 59 -1.85 -6.99 -21.11
CA SER A 59 -3.16 -6.89 -21.76
C SER A 59 -3.30 -5.54 -22.46
N ALA A 60 -3.84 -5.55 -23.67
CA ALA A 60 -3.97 -4.34 -24.49
C ALA A 60 -5.33 -3.64 -24.33
N ASP A 61 -6.27 -4.25 -23.64
CA ASP A 61 -7.61 -3.74 -23.41
C ASP A 61 -8.22 -4.29 -22.12
N GLY A 62 -9.35 -3.68 -21.69
CA GLY A 62 -9.98 -4.05 -20.42
C GLY A 62 -10.57 -5.46 -20.37
N LYS A 63 -11.08 -5.98 -21.51
CA LYS A 63 -11.63 -7.34 -21.54
C LYS A 63 -10.54 -8.39 -21.38
N SER A 64 -9.46 -8.27 -22.14
CA SER A 64 -8.30 -9.16 -22.04
C SER A 64 -7.66 -9.07 -20.65
N ALA A 65 -7.64 -7.88 -20.05
CA ALA A 65 -7.15 -7.69 -18.68
C ALA A 65 -7.95 -8.46 -17.64
N LEU A 66 -9.29 -8.41 -17.70
CA LEU A 66 -10.14 -9.18 -16.78
C LEU A 66 -10.07 -10.69 -17.03
N GLN A 67 -9.86 -11.13 -18.27
CA GLN A 67 -9.62 -12.54 -18.58
C GLN A 67 -8.27 -13.01 -18.00
N ALA A 68 -7.19 -12.27 -18.21
CA ALA A 68 -5.88 -12.54 -17.65
C ALA A 68 -5.90 -12.57 -16.11
N TYR A 69 -6.57 -11.60 -15.50
CA TYR A 69 -6.79 -11.53 -14.06
C TYR A 69 -7.49 -12.78 -13.50
N ARG A 70 -8.56 -13.24 -14.16
CA ARG A 70 -9.32 -14.43 -13.73
C ARG A 70 -8.54 -15.73 -13.95
N ALA A 71 -7.74 -15.80 -15.01
CA ALA A 71 -6.90 -16.98 -15.31
C ALA A 71 -5.79 -17.14 -14.27
N THR A 72 -5.17 -16.06 -13.86
CA THR A 72 -4.12 -16.10 -12.83
C THR A 72 -4.11 -14.77 -12.07
N ILE A 73 -4.40 -14.84 -10.79
CA ILE A 73 -4.43 -13.70 -9.89
C ILE A 73 -3.04 -13.05 -9.81
N PRO A 74 -2.85 -11.77 -10.21
CA PRO A 74 -1.56 -11.10 -10.13
C PRO A 74 -1.25 -10.61 -8.72
N SER A 75 0.02 -10.38 -8.41
CA SER A 75 0.46 -9.74 -7.17
C SER A 75 0.18 -8.23 -7.18
N ALA A 76 0.18 -7.59 -8.36
CA ALA A 76 -0.19 -6.19 -8.56
C ALA A 76 -0.69 -5.96 -9.98
N VAL A 77 -1.47 -4.88 -10.17
CA VAL A 77 -1.95 -4.42 -11.48
C VAL A 77 -1.44 -3.01 -11.74
N VAL A 78 -0.86 -2.80 -12.91
CA VAL A 78 -0.52 -1.47 -13.46
C VAL A 78 -1.49 -1.20 -14.60
N LEU A 79 -2.31 -0.16 -14.49
CA LEU A 79 -3.51 0.02 -15.30
C LEU A 79 -3.57 1.41 -15.92
N ASP A 80 -3.61 1.51 -17.24
CA ASP A 80 -3.98 2.75 -17.90
C ASP A 80 -5.50 2.97 -17.82
N LEU A 81 -5.90 4.21 -17.59
CA LEU A 81 -7.32 4.60 -17.61
C LEU A 81 -7.89 4.68 -19.02
N ARG A 82 -7.06 5.07 -20.00
CA ARG A 82 -7.49 5.25 -21.38
C ARG A 82 -7.27 3.96 -22.16
N LEU A 83 -8.21 3.05 -22.05
CA LEU A 83 -8.19 1.79 -22.78
C LEU A 83 -9.30 1.79 -23.84
N PRO A 84 -9.10 1.10 -24.97
CA PRO A 84 -10.16 0.88 -25.94
C PRO A 84 -11.24 -0.06 -25.39
N ALA A 85 -12.46 0.13 -25.85
CA ALA A 85 -13.65 -0.71 -25.60
C ALA A 85 -14.17 -0.71 -24.15
N MET A 86 -13.32 -0.90 -23.16
CA MET A 86 -13.67 -0.90 -21.74
C MET A 86 -12.71 0.02 -20.97
N SER A 87 -13.26 0.99 -20.24
CA SER A 87 -12.44 1.98 -19.56
C SER A 87 -11.61 1.34 -18.43
N GLY A 88 -10.39 1.84 -18.19
CA GLY A 88 -9.58 1.39 -17.07
C GLY A 88 -10.25 1.60 -15.71
N ARG A 89 -11.19 2.56 -15.59
CA ARG A 89 -12.00 2.77 -14.39
C ARG A 89 -12.88 1.56 -14.09
N ASP A 90 -13.54 1.00 -15.12
CA ASP A 90 -14.39 -0.18 -14.96
C ASP A 90 -13.57 -1.42 -14.65
N VAL A 91 -12.37 -1.55 -15.25
CA VAL A 91 -11.42 -2.61 -14.91
C VAL A 91 -10.97 -2.51 -13.45
N CYS A 92 -10.60 -1.31 -12.98
CA CYS A 92 -10.23 -1.07 -11.59
C CYS A 92 -11.34 -1.47 -10.62
N ARG A 93 -12.56 -0.99 -10.88
CA ARG A 93 -13.74 -1.30 -10.07
C ARG A 93 -13.97 -2.80 -9.99
N GLU A 94 -13.96 -3.49 -11.12
CA GLU A 94 -14.22 -4.93 -11.19
C GLU A 94 -13.16 -5.73 -10.42
N ILE A 95 -11.88 -5.41 -10.57
CA ILE A 95 -10.79 -6.05 -9.82
C ILE A 95 -10.95 -5.79 -8.32
N LYS A 96 -11.24 -4.54 -7.91
CA LYS A 96 -11.38 -4.18 -6.50
C LYS A 96 -12.61 -4.77 -5.82
N LEU A 97 -13.69 -5.00 -6.56
CA LEU A 97 -14.85 -5.73 -6.06
C LEU A 97 -14.53 -7.21 -5.80
N GLN A 98 -13.76 -7.84 -6.68
CA GLN A 98 -13.41 -9.27 -6.56
C GLN A 98 -12.25 -9.52 -5.60
N ALA A 99 -11.25 -8.65 -5.57
CA ALA A 99 -10.08 -8.78 -4.71
C ALA A 99 -9.60 -7.41 -4.20
N PRO A 100 -10.19 -6.91 -3.12
CA PRO A 100 -9.85 -5.60 -2.55
C PRO A 100 -8.38 -5.46 -2.13
N THR A 101 -7.70 -6.57 -1.86
CA THR A 101 -6.32 -6.61 -1.37
C THR A 101 -5.27 -6.51 -2.46
N ILE A 102 -5.61 -6.80 -3.73
CA ILE A 102 -4.66 -6.69 -4.84
C ILE A 102 -4.40 -5.22 -5.15
N PRO A 103 -3.15 -4.75 -5.08
CA PRO A 103 -2.83 -3.38 -5.36
C PRO A 103 -3.01 -3.04 -6.85
N VAL A 104 -3.74 -1.97 -7.11
CA VAL A 104 -3.95 -1.39 -8.45
C VAL A 104 -3.28 -0.02 -8.49
N ILE A 105 -2.24 0.10 -9.31
CA ILE A 105 -1.53 1.36 -9.57
C ILE A 105 -1.98 1.88 -10.92
N VAL A 106 -2.61 3.05 -10.92
CA VAL A 106 -3.20 3.63 -12.12
C VAL A 106 -2.22 4.56 -12.83
N LEU A 107 -2.13 4.44 -14.16
CA LEU A 107 -1.44 5.39 -15.02
C LEU A 107 -2.47 6.40 -15.56
N SER A 108 -2.29 7.69 -15.27
CA SER A 108 -3.23 8.75 -15.62
C SER A 108 -2.54 9.88 -16.40
N ALA A 109 -3.24 10.57 -17.31
CA ALA A 109 -2.72 11.78 -17.91
C ALA A 109 -2.73 12.94 -16.90
N ALA A 110 -1.77 13.85 -17.01
CA ALA A 110 -1.54 14.93 -16.04
C ALA A 110 -2.68 15.95 -15.90
N SER A 111 -3.66 15.97 -16.84
CA SER A 111 -4.68 17.00 -16.97
C SER A 111 -5.93 16.85 -16.09
N ASP A 112 -6.14 15.68 -15.45
CA ASP A 112 -7.41 15.40 -14.78
C ASP A 112 -7.27 15.30 -13.25
N VAL A 113 -7.37 16.47 -12.60
CA VAL A 113 -7.49 16.52 -11.11
C VAL A 113 -8.75 15.78 -10.65
N SER A 114 -9.82 15.83 -11.43
CA SER A 114 -11.07 15.08 -11.20
C SER A 114 -10.85 13.56 -11.21
N ASP A 115 -9.92 13.05 -12.02
CA ASP A 115 -9.58 11.63 -12.08
C ASP A 115 -8.92 11.14 -10.79
N LYS A 116 -8.14 11.98 -10.10
CA LYS A 116 -7.44 11.60 -8.86
C LYS A 116 -8.39 11.27 -7.72
N VAL A 117 -9.42 12.11 -7.53
CA VAL A 117 -10.45 11.89 -6.50
C VAL A 117 -11.27 10.64 -6.84
N LEU A 118 -11.70 10.53 -8.10
CA LEU A 118 -12.48 9.40 -8.57
C LEU A 118 -11.72 8.07 -8.46
N LEU A 119 -10.40 8.07 -8.68
CA LEU A 119 -9.57 6.86 -8.55
C LEU A 119 -9.45 6.36 -7.11
N LEU A 120 -9.37 7.29 -6.15
CA LEU A 120 -9.40 6.94 -4.73
C LEU A 120 -10.77 6.38 -4.33
N GLU A 121 -11.86 6.94 -4.88
CA GLU A 121 -13.23 6.43 -4.67
C GLU A 121 -13.44 5.05 -5.28
N LEU A 122 -12.77 4.73 -6.41
CA LEU A 122 -12.79 3.41 -7.05
C LEU A 122 -11.91 2.37 -6.34
N GLY A 123 -11.19 2.78 -5.30
CA GLY A 123 -10.33 1.91 -4.50
C GLY A 123 -8.94 1.64 -5.08
N ALA A 124 -8.48 2.44 -6.06
CA ALA A 124 -7.09 2.38 -6.52
C ALA A 124 -6.12 2.66 -5.36
N ASP A 125 -5.01 1.93 -5.28
CA ASP A 125 -4.06 2.03 -4.17
C ASP A 125 -3.04 3.14 -4.38
N ASP A 126 -2.76 3.50 -5.62
CA ASP A 126 -1.86 4.59 -6.00
C ASP A 126 -2.11 5.02 -7.46
N TYR A 127 -1.60 6.18 -7.84
CA TYR A 127 -1.62 6.63 -9.23
C TYR A 127 -0.30 7.28 -9.63
N VAL A 128 0.02 7.22 -10.92
CA VAL A 128 1.21 7.84 -11.51
C VAL A 128 0.79 8.63 -12.74
N THR A 129 1.20 9.89 -12.82
CA THR A 129 0.86 10.75 -13.95
C THR A 129 1.83 10.54 -15.11
N LYS A 130 1.28 10.42 -16.33
CA LYS A 130 2.07 10.39 -17.57
C LYS A 130 2.49 11.83 -17.98
N PRO A 131 3.75 12.08 -18.37
CA PRO A 131 4.87 11.14 -18.44
C PRO A 131 5.45 10.84 -17.06
N PHE A 132 5.84 9.60 -16.81
CA PHE A 132 6.39 9.14 -15.54
C PHE A 132 7.82 8.64 -15.64
N SER A 133 8.54 8.71 -14.52
CA SER A 133 9.84 8.08 -14.39
C SER A 133 9.68 6.57 -14.16
N PRO A 134 10.39 5.69 -14.91
CA PRO A 134 10.41 4.26 -14.63
C PRO A 134 10.77 3.91 -13.18
N ARG A 135 11.71 4.67 -12.60
CA ARG A 135 12.11 4.49 -11.19
C ARG A 135 10.98 4.84 -10.21
N GLU A 136 10.20 5.88 -10.51
CA GLU A 136 9.06 6.26 -9.69
C GLU A 136 7.98 5.18 -9.71
N LEU A 137 7.58 4.71 -10.90
CA LEU A 137 6.59 3.65 -11.05
C LEU A 137 7.02 2.38 -10.31
N LEU A 138 8.27 1.95 -10.50
CA LEU A 138 8.81 0.78 -9.81
C LEU A 138 8.78 0.94 -8.28
N ALA A 139 9.17 2.10 -7.76
CA ALA A 139 9.14 2.37 -6.32
C ALA A 139 7.71 2.29 -5.75
N ARG A 140 6.71 2.81 -6.47
CA ARG A 140 5.30 2.75 -6.10
C ARG A 140 4.74 1.33 -6.13
N VAL A 141 5.03 0.56 -7.19
CA VAL A 141 4.65 -0.86 -7.29
C VAL A 141 5.25 -1.66 -6.12
N ARG A 142 6.54 -1.50 -5.83
CA ARG A 142 7.18 -2.15 -4.69
C ARG A 142 6.58 -1.73 -3.35
N ALA A 143 6.24 -0.45 -3.19
CA ALA A 143 5.58 0.02 -1.98
C ALA A 143 4.17 -0.58 -1.82
N ALA A 144 3.42 -0.69 -2.90
CA ALA A 144 2.09 -1.30 -2.91
C ALA A 144 2.16 -2.80 -2.61
N LEU A 145 3.09 -3.54 -3.22
CA LEU A 145 3.34 -4.96 -2.93
C LEU A 145 3.71 -5.19 -1.46
N ARG A 146 4.61 -4.38 -0.89
CA ARG A 146 4.93 -4.49 0.56
C ARG A 146 3.71 -4.26 1.44
N ARG A 147 2.81 -3.34 1.10
CA ARG A 147 1.56 -3.12 1.84
C ARG A 147 0.63 -4.32 1.74
N SER A 148 0.46 -4.89 0.54
CA SER A 148 -0.39 -6.06 0.32
C SER A 148 0.19 -7.32 0.96
N THR A 149 1.50 -7.53 0.91
CA THR A 149 2.17 -8.69 1.54
C THR A 149 2.08 -8.59 3.07
N ARG A 150 2.20 -7.40 3.64
CA ARG A 150 1.94 -7.16 5.07
C ARG A 150 0.47 -7.40 5.42
N SER A 151 -0.47 -7.16 4.51
CA SER A 151 -1.88 -7.54 4.67
C SER A 151 -2.12 -9.04 4.47
N ALA A 152 -1.32 -9.73 3.66
CA ALA A 152 -1.51 -11.17 3.36
C ALA A 152 -0.83 -12.11 4.36
N THR A 153 0.22 -11.67 5.06
CA THR A 153 0.94 -12.50 6.05
C THR A 153 0.36 -12.48 7.46
N SER A 154 -0.69 -11.74 7.70
CA SER A 154 -1.68 -11.89 8.77
C SER A 154 -2.64 -10.70 8.71
N ASP A 155 -3.81 -10.88 8.14
CA ASP A 155 -4.96 -10.02 8.46
C ASP A 155 -5.38 -10.21 9.94
N VAL A 156 -4.71 -11.10 10.64
CA VAL A 156 -4.79 -11.27 12.09
C VAL A 156 -3.62 -10.52 12.71
N ASN A 157 -3.89 -9.32 13.19
CA ASN A 157 -2.99 -8.55 14.02
C ASN A 157 -3.39 -8.71 15.48
N GLY A 158 -2.45 -8.73 16.39
CA GLY A 158 -2.75 -8.92 17.79
C GLY A 158 -1.91 -8.05 18.72
N PHE A 159 -2.44 -7.73 19.88
CA PHE A 159 -1.77 -7.08 20.99
C PHE A 159 -2.45 -7.51 22.30
N ASP A 160 -1.69 -7.75 23.31
CA ASP A 160 -2.16 -8.04 24.69
C ASP A 160 -3.31 -9.05 24.80
N GLY A 161 -3.20 -10.19 24.07
CA GLY A 161 -4.23 -11.23 24.02
C GLY A 161 -5.43 -10.93 23.10
N ILE A 162 -5.43 -9.77 22.46
CA ILE A 162 -6.41 -9.39 21.44
C ILE A 162 -5.93 -9.85 20.08
N SER A 163 -6.80 -10.47 19.32
CA SER A 163 -6.61 -10.83 17.91
C SER A 163 -7.62 -10.06 17.06
N VAL A 164 -7.14 -9.41 16.01
CA VAL A 164 -7.95 -8.61 15.09
C VAL A 164 -7.85 -9.20 13.70
N ASP A 165 -8.93 -9.75 13.18
CA ASP A 165 -9.05 -10.22 11.79
C ASP A 165 -9.70 -9.11 10.95
N PHE A 166 -8.87 -8.44 10.13
CA PHE A 166 -9.34 -7.34 9.29
C PHE A 166 -10.20 -7.79 8.10
N THR A 167 -10.09 -9.04 7.69
CA THR A 167 -10.88 -9.61 6.60
C THR A 167 -12.29 -9.95 7.05
N LYS A 168 -12.40 -10.62 8.20
CA LYS A 168 -13.70 -10.98 8.79
C LYS A 168 -14.35 -9.83 9.55
N MET A 169 -13.61 -8.74 9.79
CA MET A 169 -14.02 -7.65 10.69
C MET A 169 -14.33 -8.12 12.11
N GLU A 170 -13.54 -9.08 12.60
CA GLU A 170 -13.69 -9.67 13.92
C GLU A 170 -12.55 -9.25 14.85
N VAL A 171 -12.89 -9.05 16.11
CA VAL A 171 -11.95 -8.83 17.20
C VAL A 171 -12.23 -9.85 18.29
N THR A 172 -11.22 -10.56 18.74
CA THR A 172 -11.35 -11.52 19.82
C THR A 172 -10.33 -11.25 20.92
N ARG A 173 -10.68 -11.56 22.17
CA ARG A 173 -9.74 -11.63 23.30
C ARG A 173 -9.85 -13.02 23.89
N ASP A 174 -8.73 -13.74 23.97
CA ASP A 174 -8.67 -15.11 24.50
C ASP A 174 -9.73 -16.04 23.86
N GLY A 175 -9.99 -15.86 22.56
CA GLY A 175 -10.97 -16.62 21.78
C GLY A 175 -12.42 -16.14 21.92
N GLN A 176 -12.71 -15.14 22.74
CA GLN A 176 -14.07 -14.55 22.87
C GLN A 176 -14.20 -13.31 21.98
N THR A 177 -15.28 -13.23 21.21
CA THR A 177 -15.54 -12.12 20.30
C THR A 177 -15.86 -10.83 21.06
N ILE A 178 -15.19 -9.74 20.69
CA ILE A 178 -15.47 -8.38 21.17
C ILE A 178 -16.26 -7.65 20.11
N GLY A 179 -17.50 -7.26 20.42
CA GLY A 179 -18.35 -6.50 19.49
C GLY A 179 -17.87 -5.06 19.30
N LEU A 180 -17.35 -4.74 18.12
CA LEU A 180 -17.07 -3.39 17.69
C LEU A 180 -18.11 -2.92 16.67
N THR A 181 -18.48 -1.64 16.73
CA THR A 181 -19.24 -1.02 15.64
C THR A 181 -18.34 -0.86 14.42
N ALA A 182 -18.92 -0.71 13.22
CA ALA A 182 -18.16 -0.53 11.99
C ALA A 182 -17.19 0.65 12.07
N GLN A 183 -17.58 1.72 12.78
CA GLN A 183 -16.74 2.91 12.93
C GLN A 183 -15.61 2.71 13.95
N GLU A 184 -15.87 2.01 15.06
CA GLU A 184 -14.83 1.60 16.03
C GLU A 184 -13.81 0.68 15.35
N PHE A 185 -14.27 -0.26 14.52
CA PHE A 185 -13.39 -1.17 13.79
C PHE A 185 -12.52 -0.42 12.76
N LYS A 186 -13.10 0.53 12.00
CA LYS A 186 -12.33 1.38 11.07
C LYS A 186 -11.26 2.19 11.81
N THR A 187 -11.62 2.77 12.96
CA THR A 187 -10.68 3.55 13.79
C THR A 187 -9.54 2.66 14.29
N LEU A 188 -9.85 1.47 14.81
CA LEU A 188 -8.86 0.48 15.23
C LEU A 188 -7.92 0.09 14.08
N LYS A 189 -8.49 -0.27 12.93
CA LYS A 189 -7.75 -0.64 11.72
C LYS A 189 -6.77 0.46 11.29
N PHE A 190 -7.23 1.71 11.25
CA PHE A 190 -6.40 2.84 10.86
C PHE A 190 -5.25 3.07 11.86
N MET A 191 -5.54 3.01 13.16
CA MET A 191 -4.54 3.19 14.21
C MET A 191 -3.50 2.06 14.23
N MET A 192 -3.92 0.80 14.09
CA MET A 192 -3.00 -0.35 14.03
C MET A 192 -2.10 -0.31 12.80
N ARG A 193 -2.61 0.12 11.64
CA ARG A 193 -1.81 0.30 10.41
C ARG A 193 -0.78 1.42 10.51
N ASN A 194 -1.01 2.37 11.41
CA ASN A 194 -0.12 3.49 11.70
C ASN A 194 0.49 3.39 13.11
N ALA A 195 0.73 2.16 13.58
CA ALA A 195 1.31 1.91 14.89
C ALA A 195 2.61 2.69 15.10
N GLU A 196 2.85 3.10 16.35
CA GLU A 196 3.99 3.91 16.81
C GLU A 196 4.03 5.34 16.24
N ARG A 197 3.13 5.72 15.35
CA ARG A 197 3.01 7.08 14.83
C ARG A 197 1.98 7.90 15.63
N VAL A 198 2.27 9.17 15.86
CA VAL A 198 1.28 10.12 16.39
C VAL A 198 0.36 10.54 15.26
N ILE A 199 -0.94 10.37 15.44
CA ILE A 199 -2.00 10.70 14.46
C ILE A 199 -2.82 11.84 15.05
N SER A 200 -2.98 12.93 14.31
CA SER A 200 -3.79 14.06 14.75
C SER A 200 -5.29 13.69 14.78
N ARG A 201 -6.08 14.46 15.54
CA ARG A 201 -7.54 14.29 15.57
C ARG A 201 -8.18 14.58 14.22
N ASP A 202 -7.68 15.57 13.50
CA ASP A 202 -8.17 15.93 12.17
C ASP A 202 -7.82 14.83 11.15
N GLU A 203 -6.62 14.28 11.22
CA GLU A 203 -6.22 13.15 10.38
C GLU A 203 -7.12 11.92 10.65
N LEU A 204 -7.34 11.54 11.90
CA LEU A 204 -8.27 10.45 12.26
C LEU A 204 -9.68 10.73 11.74
N LEU A 205 -10.15 11.95 11.86
CA LEU A 205 -11.48 12.34 11.40
C LEU A 205 -11.60 12.20 9.89
N ASN A 206 -10.62 12.69 9.15
CA ASN A 206 -10.61 12.66 7.70
C ASN A 206 -10.50 11.23 7.15
N GLU A 207 -9.60 10.42 7.69
CA GLU A 207 -9.32 9.08 7.19
C GLU A 207 -10.40 8.05 7.56
N VAL A 208 -11.04 8.22 8.71
CA VAL A 208 -12.02 7.26 9.23
C VAL A 208 -13.47 7.65 8.89
N TRP A 209 -13.79 8.96 8.87
CA TRP A 209 -15.16 9.47 8.59
C TRP A 209 -15.32 10.10 7.21
N GLY A 210 -14.21 10.54 6.57
CA GLY A 210 -14.22 11.20 5.26
C GLY A 210 -14.63 12.68 5.33
N TYR A 211 -14.26 13.42 4.27
CA TYR A 211 -14.43 14.88 4.20
C TYR A 211 -15.86 15.40 4.14
N GLN A 212 -16.86 14.54 3.89
CA GLN A 212 -18.25 14.97 3.66
C GLN A 212 -19.17 14.91 4.90
N ASN A 213 -18.73 14.27 5.96
CA ASN A 213 -19.51 14.20 7.20
C ASN A 213 -18.67 14.79 8.34
N TYR A 214 -18.81 16.08 8.60
CA TYR A 214 -18.13 16.78 9.70
C TYR A 214 -18.76 16.52 11.09
N PRO A 215 -18.48 15.38 11.73
CA PRO A 215 -18.57 15.33 13.17
C PRO A 215 -17.44 16.18 13.74
N SER A 216 -17.62 16.77 14.90
CA SER A 216 -16.54 17.50 15.58
C SER A 216 -15.40 16.54 15.98
N THR A 217 -14.19 17.05 16.20
CA THR A 217 -13.06 16.28 16.71
C THR A 217 -13.38 15.50 18.01
N ARG A 218 -14.40 15.93 18.76
CA ARG A 218 -15.00 15.22 19.90
C ARG A 218 -15.51 13.82 19.53
N THR A 219 -15.90 13.60 18.28
CA THR A 219 -16.31 12.27 17.81
C THR A 219 -15.15 11.29 17.84
N VAL A 220 -13.94 11.73 17.47
CA VAL A 220 -12.72 10.92 17.57
C VAL A 220 -12.45 10.55 19.03
N ASP A 221 -12.51 11.54 19.94
CA ASP A 221 -12.24 11.30 21.37
C ASP A 221 -13.21 10.25 21.96
N ASN A 222 -14.50 10.33 21.59
CA ASN A 222 -15.50 9.36 22.03
C ASN A 222 -15.23 7.94 21.48
N HIS A 223 -14.77 7.81 20.24
CA HIS A 223 -14.46 6.49 19.67
C HIS A 223 -13.19 5.90 20.29
N ILE A 224 -12.17 6.72 20.57
CA ILE A 224 -11.00 6.28 21.32
C ILE A 224 -11.37 5.84 22.72
N LEU A 225 -12.24 6.57 23.41
CA LEU A 225 -12.74 6.18 24.73
C LEU A 225 -13.44 4.82 24.68
N LYS A 226 -14.32 4.58 23.71
CA LYS A 226 -15.00 3.29 23.51
C LYS A 226 -14.04 2.16 23.19
N LEU A 227 -13.02 2.40 22.34
CA LEU A 227 -11.99 1.41 22.05
C LEU A 227 -11.19 1.06 23.31
N ARG A 228 -10.81 2.04 24.14
CA ARG A 228 -10.16 1.79 25.42
C ARG A 228 -11.03 0.92 26.33
N GLN A 229 -12.31 1.26 26.47
CA GLN A 229 -13.25 0.49 27.31
C GLN A 229 -13.37 -0.98 26.88
N LYS A 230 -13.21 -1.26 25.59
CA LYS A 230 -13.36 -2.61 25.04
C LYS A 230 -12.04 -3.36 24.94
N LEU A 231 -10.93 -2.66 24.68
CA LEU A 231 -9.67 -3.27 24.27
C LEU A 231 -8.50 -3.06 25.25
N GLU A 232 -8.56 -2.10 26.16
CA GLU A 232 -7.55 -1.96 27.20
C GLU A 232 -7.90 -2.83 28.43
N LYS A 233 -6.90 -3.28 29.18
CA LYS A 233 -7.12 -3.92 30.48
C LYS A 233 -7.55 -2.90 31.54
N ASP A 234 -6.93 -1.71 31.50
CA ASP A 234 -7.30 -0.55 32.32
C ASP A 234 -7.58 0.64 31.40
N PRO A 235 -8.85 0.94 31.10
CA PRO A 235 -9.24 2.07 30.27
C PRO A 235 -8.81 3.44 30.81
N ALA A 236 -8.61 3.56 32.12
CA ALA A 236 -8.18 4.81 32.76
C ALA A 236 -6.67 5.05 32.57
N ASN A 237 -5.88 3.98 32.49
CA ASN A 237 -4.43 4.01 32.26
C ASN A 237 -4.07 3.26 30.96
N PRO A 238 -4.46 3.77 29.77
CA PRO A 238 -4.33 3.05 28.52
C PRO A 238 -2.86 2.91 28.13
N VAL A 239 -2.45 1.69 27.78
CA VAL A 239 -1.08 1.39 27.32
C VAL A 239 -0.98 1.32 25.80
N HIS A 240 -2.06 0.94 25.13
CA HIS A 240 -2.11 0.81 23.67
C HIS A 240 -2.63 2.08 22.98
N PHE A 241 -3.77 2.62 23.40
CA PHE A 241 -4.36 3.83 22.82
C PHE A 241 -3.92 5.08 23.59
N ARG A 242 -2.68 5.53 23.40
CA ARG A 242 -2.10 6.64 24.15
C ARG A 242 -2.56 7.99 23.65
N THR A 243 -2.84 8.92 24.58
CA THR A 243 -3.10 10.33 24.24
C THR A 243 -1.79 11.08 24.13
N VAL A 244 -1.62 11.82 23.05
CA VAL A 244 -0.57 12.83 22.88
C VAL A 244 -1.23 14.19 23.05
N HIS A 245 -1.04 14.79 24.22
CA HIS A 245 -1.71 16.05 24.58
C HIS A 245 -1.43 17.15 23.56
N GLY A 246 -2.49 17.90 23.19
CA GLY A 246 -2.41 18.96 22.19
C GLY A 246 -2.33 18.49 20.72
N VAL A 247 -2.06 17.21 20.45
CA VAL A 247 -1.86 16.69 19.09
C VAL A 247 -2.96 15.68 18.70
N GLY A 248 -3.03 14.54 19.37
CA GLY A 248 -3.93 13.46 18.98
C GLY A 248 -3.66 12.17 19.75
N TYR A 249 -3.54 11.07 19.01
CA TYR A 249 -3.43 9.73 19.58
C TYR A 249 -2.30 8.94 18.92
N LYS A 250 -1.77 7.96 19.66
CA LYS A 250 -0.78 7.01 19.20
C LYS A 250 -1.21 5.61 19.61
N PHE A 251 -1.14 4.64 18.70
CA PHE A 251 -1.32 3.23 19.00
C PHE A 251 0.05 2.57 19.22
N VAL A 252 0.17 1.83 20.30
CA VAL A 252 1.35 1.04 20.67
C VAL A 252 0.90 -0.42 20.81
N PRO A 253 1.40 -1.35 19.98
CA PRO A 253 1.05 -2.78 20.02
C PRO A 253 1.37 -3.48 21.33
#